data_2ccda34c50e9507ec90e7cb2486ecb17
#
_entry.id   2ccda34c50e9507ec90e7cb2486ecb17
#
_cell.length_a   1.000
_cell.length_b   1.000
_cell.length_c   1.000
_cell.angle_alpha   90.00
_cell.angle_beta   90.00
_cell.angle_gamma   90.00
#
_symmetry.space_group_name_H-M   'P 1'
#
loop_
_entity.id
_entity.type
_entity.pdbx_description
1 polymer ?
#
loop_
_entity_poly.entity_id
_entity_poly.type
_entity_poly.pdbx_seq_one_letter_code
_entity_poly.pdbx_strand_id
1 'polypeptide(L)'
;MSKGVTATIIHRLVERGVLAYDEPLATWWPAFAAHGKGNITVRHALSHRAGLPAFKDIAPMAQASLAATGENLENAIPDWAPGASMSYHGLTFGTLLGRTAEAATGRSFAHLLRHEVLDPAGIDDLWCGLPDDPKLHARVATLHAPRDADPSTGIAPITADERAQNSGVARLFNSAEVRAGCMPAAGMIGTARAFARHY
;
A
#
# COMPACT_ATOMS: atom_id res chain seq x y z
N MET A 1 -8.98 -3.16 1.99
CA MET A 1 -8.78 -2.80 3.42
C MET A 1 -7.47 -2.03 3.63
N SER A 2 -6.29 -2.51 3.26
CA SER A 2 -5.01 -1.79 3.51
C SER A 2 -5.03 -0.31 3.09
N LYS A 3 -5.59 0.02 1.92
CA LYS A 3 -5.68 1.41 1.45
C LYS A 3 -6.51 2.32 2.35
N GLY A 4 -7.60 1.83 2.93
CA GLY A 4 -8.40 2.62 3.86
C GLY A 4 -7.63 2.96 5.13
N VAL A 5 -6.92 1.97 5.70
CA VAL A 5 -6.03 2.21 6.85
C VAL A 5 -4.94 3.23 6.50
N THR A 6 -4.31 3.09 5.32
CA THR A 6 -3.33 4.07 4.84
C THR A 6 -3.94 5.47 4.68
N ALA A 7 -5.13 5.57 4.09
CA ALA A 7 -5.84 6.85 3.96
C ALA A 7 -6.13 7.47 5.33
N THR A 8 -6.51 6.66 6.34
CA THR A 8 -6.73 7.16 7.70
C THR A 8 -5.47 7.78 8.30
N ILE A 9 -4.29 7.18 8.11
CA ILE A 9 -3.02 7.79 8.54
C ILE A 9 -2.85 9.16 7.90
N ILE A 10 -3.07 9.27 6.59
CA ILE A 10 -2.95 10.55 5.87
C ILE A 10 -3.95 11.58 6.39
N HIS A 11 -5.22 11.19 6.60
CA HIS A 11 -6.24 12.09 7.14
C HIS A 11 -5.88 12.58 8.55
N ARG A 12 -5.34 11.71 9.40
CA ARG A 12 -4.84 12.08 10.73
C ARG A 12 -3.69 13.09 10.67
N LEU A 13 -2.74 12.88 9.74
CA LEU A 13 -1.63 13.81 9.56
C LEU A 13 -2.11 15.16 9.00
N VAL A 14 -3.12 15.17 8.14
CA VAL A 14 -3.76 16.43 7.68
C VAL A 14 -4.51 17.12 8.82
N GLU A 15 -5.29 16.39 9.60
CA GLU A 15 -6.00 16.92 10.77
C GLU A 15 -5.05 17.58 11.79
N ARG A 16 -3.83 17.06 11.92
CA ARG A 16 -2.78 17.60 12.79
C ARG A 16 -1.94 18.69 12.13
N GLY A 17 -2.25 19.09 10.92
CA GLY A 17 -1.51 20.13 10.17
C GLY A 17 -0.10 19.72 9.71
N VAL A 18 0.23 18.41 9.73
CA VAL A 18 1.52 17.88 9.23
C VAL A 18 1.50 17.77 7.71
N LEU A 19 0.37 17.40 7.12
CA LEU A 19 0.13 17.35 5.68
C LEU A 19 -1.03 18.28 5.31
N ALA A 20 -1.14 18.62 4.01
CA ALA A 20 -2.31 19.28 3.46
C ALA A 20 -2.74 18.59 2.16
N TYR A 21 -4.05 18.46 1.91
CA TYR A 21 -4.57 17.72 0.75
C TYR A 21 -4.11 18.29 -0.59
N ASP A 22 -4.04 19.59 -0.71
CA ASP A 22 -3.72 20.28 -1.95
C ASP A 22 -2.24 20.69 -2.07
N GLU A 23 -1.43 20.29 -1.09
CA GLU A 23 0.00 20.47 -1.11
C GLU A 23 0.68 19.37 -1.95
N PRO A 24 1.67 19.71 -2.79
CA PRO A 24 2.44 18.73 -3.55
C PRO A 24 3.19 17.73 -2.64
N LEU A 25 3.24 16.45 -3.04
CA LEU A 25 4.05 15.43 -2.36
C LEU A 25 5.53 15.85 -2.29
N ALA A 26 5.99 16.56 -3.32
CA ALA A 26 7.36 17.07 -3.43
C ALA A 26 7.75 18.06 -2.33
N THR A 27 6.80 18.67 -1.64
CA THR A 27 7.06 19.56 -0.48
C THR A 27 7.80 18.79 0.62
N TRP A 28 7.42 17.56 0.88
CA TRP A 28 8.05 16.70 1.90
C TRP A 28 9.04 15.71 1.31
N TRP A 29 8.83 15.32 0.05
CA TRP A 29 9.64 14.35 -0.69
C TRP A 29 10.22 14.98 -1.97
N PRO A 30 11.26 15.83 -1.88
CA PRO A 30 11.76 16.64 -3.01
C PRO A 30 12.23 15.81 -4.21
N ALA A 31 12.86 14.64 -3.99
CA ALA A 31 13.31 13.78 -5.08
C ALA A 31 12.16 13.31 -5.99
N PHE A 32 10.94 13.25 -5.47
CA PHE A 32 9.75 12.89 -6.23
C PHE A 32 9.38 13.91 -7.31
N ALA A 33 9.84 15.17 -7.22
CA ALA A 33 9.50 16.23 -8.19
C ALA A 33 9.97 15.97 -9.62
N ALA A 34 10.95 15.09 -9.81
CA ALA A 34 11.52 14.77 -11.12
C ALA A 34 10.44 14.35 -12.13
N HIS A 35 10.76 14.51 -13.43
CA HIS A 35 9.94 14.08 -14.56
C HIS A 35 8.51 14.67 -14.55
N GLY A 36 8.36 15.93 -14.14
CA GLY A 36 7.07 16.64 -14.18
C GLY A 36 6.10 16.32 -13.05
N LYS A 37 6.57 15.63 -11.98
CA LYS A 37 5.73 15.23 -10.84
C LYS A 37 5.57 16.28 -9.74
N GLY A 38 6.24 17.42 -9.87
CA GLY A 38 6.29 18.46 -8.82
C GLY A 38 4.92 18.97 -8.35
N ASN A 39 3.88 18.86 -9.17
CA ASN A 39 2.51 19.30 -8.84
C ASN A 39 1.56 18.16 -8.45
N ILE A 40 2.05 16.94 -8.24
CA ILE A 40 1.21 15.84 -7.75
C ILE A 40 0.93 16.07 -6.26
N THR A 41 -0.34 16.29 -5.92
CA THR A 41 -0.76 16.60 -4.55
C THR A 41 -1.16 15.33 -3.77
N VAL A 42 -1.28 15.46 -2.44
CA VAL A 42 -1.83 14.41 -1.58
C VAL A 42 -3.23 13.99 -2.05
N ARG A 43 -4.06 14.96 -2.46
CA ARG A 43 -5.41 14.71 -3.03
C ARG A 43 -5.34 13.87 -4.30
N HIS A 44 -4.40 14.15 -5.21
CA HIS A 44 -4.23 13.36 -6.44
C HIS A 44 -3.87 11.90 -6.11
N ALA A 45 -3.00 11.66 -5.14
CA ALA A 45 -2.63 10.31 -4.71
C ALA A 45 -3.82 9.57 -4.06
N LEU A 46 -4.54 10.22 -3.12
CA LEU A 46 -5.71 9.65 -2.44
C LEU A 46 -6.86 9.31 -3.40
N SER A 47 -7.03 10.09 -4.47
CA SER A 47 -8.12 9.92 -5.43
C SER A 47 -7.73 9.14 -6.69
N HIS A 48 -6.56 8.48 -6.70
CA HIS A 48 -6.05 7.71 -7.84
C HIS A 48 -5.84 8.53 -9.12
N ARG A 49 -5.46 9.80 -9.00
CA ARG A 49 -5.29 10.76 -10.09
C ARG A 49 -3.85 11.25 -10.28
N ALA A 50 -2.89 10.59 -9.64
CA ALA A 50 -1.48 10.99 -9.69
C ALA A 50 -0.78 10.70 -11.04
N GLY A 51 -1.38 9.90 -11.92
CA GLY A 51 -0.76 9.53 -13.20
C GLY A 51 0.26 8.40 -13.12
N LEU A 52 0.33 7.70 -12.01
CA LEU A 52 1.32 6.65 -11.73
C LEU A 52 0.62 5.34 -11.33
N PRO A 53 -0.21 4.72 -12.21
CA PRO A 53 -1.08 3.60 -11.83
C PRO A 53 -0.31 2.31 -11.50
N ALA A 54 0.92 2.15 -12.02
CA ALA A 54 1.74 0.96 -11.83
C ALA A 54 3.21 1.32 -11.67
N PHE A 55 3.97 0.44 -11.02
CA PHE A 55 5.42 0.48 -11.06
C PHE A 55 5.92 0.02 -12.43
N LYS A 56 7.08 0.54 -12.86
CA LYS A 56 7.76 0.14 -14.09
C LYS A 56 9.13 -0.43 -13.72
N ASP A 57 9.49 -1.55 -14.36
CA ASP A 57 10.83 -2.15 -14.25
C ASP A 57 11.33 -2.42 -12.83
N ILE A 58 10.43 -2.88 -11.94
CA ILE A 58 10.76 -3.27 -10.56
C ILE A 58 10.50 -4.76 -10.33
N ALA A 59 11.47 -5.46 -9.73
CA ALA A 59 11.32 -6.86 -9.40
C ALA A 59 10.15 -7.07 -8.40
N PRO A 60 9.36 -8.15 -8.52
CA PRO A 60 8.22 -8.40 -7.64
C PRO A 60 8.55 -8.35 -6.15
N MET A 61 9.68 -8.91 -5.73
CA MET A 61 10.10 -8.91 -4.32
C MET A 61 10.50 -7.53 -3.82
N ALA A 62 11.10 -6.68 -4.68
CA ALA A 62 11.45 -5.31 -4.30
C ALA A 62 10.21 -4.44 -4.03
N GLN A 63 9.04 -4.84 -4.52
CA GLN A 63 7.77 -4.16 -4.23
C GLN A 63 7.35 -4.26 -2.75
N ALA A 64 7.93 -5.17 -1.98
CA ALA A 64 7.74 -5.25 -0.53
C ALA A 64 8.52 -4.17 0.25
N SER A 65 9.46 -3.50 -0.39
CA SER A 65 10.24 -2.40 0.19
C SER A 65 9.63 -1.05 -0.16
N LEU A 66 9.15 -0.32 0.84
CA LEU A 66 8.62 1.03 0.63
C LEU A 66 9.71 2.00 0.13
N ALA A 67 10.97 1.81 0.52
CA ALA A 67 12.10 2.58 0.01
C ALA A 67 12.36 2.29 -1.48
N ALA A 68 12.51 1.02 -1.87
CA ALA A 68 12.77 0.63 -3.27
C ALA A 68 11.62 1.06 -4.21
N THR A 69 10.37 0.93 -3.78
CA THR A 69 9.22 1.41 -4.55
C THR A 69 9.17 2.93 -4.61
N GLY A 70 9.65 3.63 -3.58
CA GLY A 70 9.82 5.08 -3.57
C GLY A 70 10.83 5.53 -4.64
N GLU A 71 12.02 4.95 -4.65
CA GLU A 71 13.06 5.23 -5.67
C GLU A 71 12.55 4.94 -7.09
N ASN A 72 11.77 3.86 -7.28
CA ASN A 72 11.13 3.57 -8.55
C ASN A 72 10.20 4.70 -9.00
N LEU A 73 9.38 5.22 -8.09
CA LEU A 73 8.47 6.33 -8.40
C LEU A 73 9.20 7.67 -8.59
N GLU A 74 10.34 7.90 -7.94
CA GLU A 74 11.17 9.09 -8.21
C GLU A 74 11.61 9.16 -9.68
N ASN A 75 11.94 8.01 -10.26
CA ASN A 75 12.39 7.87 -11.65
C ASN A 75 11.24 7.69 -12.65
N ALA A 76 10.01 7.45 -12.20
CA ALA A 76 8.89 7.22 -13.10
C ALA A 76 8.41 8.49 -13.80
N ILE A 77 7.98 8.34 -15.05
CA ILE A 77 7.29 9.38 -15.83
C ILE A 77 5.78 9.10 -15.69
N PRO A 78 4.96 10.09 -15.29
CA PRO A 78 3.51 9.93 -15.24
C PRO A 78 2.91 9.61 -16.60
N ASP A 79 1.91 8.73 -16.64
CA ASP A 79 1.19 8.37 -17.86
C ASP A 79 0.25 9.50 -18.34
N TRP A 80 -0.12 10.43 -17.45
CA TRP A 80 -0.91 11.65 -17.72
C TRP A 80 -0.60 12.74 -16.69
N ALA A 81 -0.97 13.98 -17.04
CA ALA A 81 -0.84 15.12 -16.13
C ALA A 81 -1.66 14.91 -14.84
N PRO A 82 -1.16 15.33 -13.67
CA PRO A 82 -1.87 15.17 -12.40
C PRO A 82 -3.29 15.72 -12.48
N GLY A 83 -4.26 14.92 -12.06
CA GLY A 83 -5.68 15.29 -12.07
C GLY A 83 -6.40 15.16 -13.41
N ALA A 84 -5.70 15.00 -14.54
CA ALA A 84 -6.32 14.95 -15.88
C ALA A 84 -7.12 13.66 -16.12
N SER A 85 -6.73 12.55 -15.49
CA SER A 85 -7.42 11.27 -15.61
C SER A 85 -7.37 10.51 -14.29
N MET A 86 -8.12 9.40 -14.21
CA MET A 86 -8.15 8.50 -13.07
C MET A 86 -7.92 7.06 -13.54
N SER A 87 -7.03 6.36 -12.87
CA SER A 87 -6.88 4.91 -13.01
C SER A 87 -6.46 4.33 -11.65
N TYR A 88 -6.92 3.14 -11.34
CA TYR A 88 -6.63 2.51 -10.05
C TYR A 88 -5.13 2.31 -9.81
N HIS A 89 -4.59 3.00 -8.82
CA HIS A 89 -3.20 2.89 -8.37
C HIS A 89 -3.08 1.70 -7.41
N GLY A 90 -2.96 0.49 -7.96
CA GLY A 90 -3.05 -0.76 -7.21
C GLY A 90 -2.07 -0.85 -6.03
N LEU A 91 -0.79 -0.67 -6.27
CA LEU A 91 0.27 -0.69 -5.26
C LEU A 91 0.91 0.68 -5.05
N THR A 92 1.05 1.47 -6.10
CA THR A 92 1.67 2.80 -6.06
C THR A 92 0.95 3.78 -5.12
N PHE A 93 -0.37 3.62 -4.92
CA PHE A 93 -1.14 4.35 -3.89
C PHE A 93 -0.45 4.33 -2.52
N GLY A 94 -0.04 3.14 -2.08
CA GLY A 94 0.61 2.99 -0.78
C GLY A 94 2.00 3.60 -0.73
N THR A 95 2.75 3.51 -1.82
CA THR A 95 4.08 4.11 -1.89
C THR A 95 4.01 5.63 -1.93
N LEU A 96 3.15 6.21 -2.77
CA LEU A 96 2.95 7.66 -2.84
C LEU A 96 2.63 8.24 -1.46
N LEU A 97 1.64 7.68 -0.80
CA LEU A 97 1.18 8.19 0.49
C LEU A 97 2.12 7.80 1.64
N GLY A 98 2.63 6.57 1.66
CA GLY A 98 3.52 6.09 2.71
C GLY A 98 4.85 6.83 2.74
N ARG A 99 5.51 6.99 1.57
CA ARG A 99 6.76 7.76 1.48
C ARG A 99 6.59 9.23 1.84
N THR A 100 5.47 9.84 1.41
CA THR A 100 5.14 11.22 1.80
C THR A 100 4.96 11.34 3.31
N ALA A 101 4.24 10.41 3.93
CA ALA A 101 4.04 10.41 5.38
C ALA A 101 5.36 10.21 6.15
N GLU A 102 6.22 9.29 5.69
CA GLU A 102 7.56 9.09 6.26
C GLU A 102 8.42 10.34 6.13
N ALA A 103 8.44 10.95 4.95
CA ALA A 103 9.22 12.15 4.69
C ALA A 103 8.75 13.36 5.52
N ALA A 104 7.44 13.53 5.67
CA ALA A 104 6.87 14.63 6.44
C ALA A 104 7.08 14.50 7.96
N THR A 105 7.21 13.27 8.47
CA THR A 105 7.24 13.02 9.92
C THR A 105 8.60 12.55 10.44
N GLY A 106 9.48 12.08 9.56
CA GLY A 106 10.72 11.38 9.93
C GLY A 106 10.48 10.03 10.63
N ARG A 107 9.27 9.46 10.55
CA ARG A 107 8.87 8.21 11.19
C ARG A 107 8.57 7.15 10.14
N SER A 108 8.88 5.86 10.45
CA SER A 108 8.52 4.77 9.55
C SER A 108 6.99 4.63 9.45
N PHE A 109 6.52 4.10 8.32
CA PHE A 109 5.08 3.87 8.11
C PHE A 109 4.49 2.92 9.18
N ALA A 110 5.22 1.90 9.59
CA ALA A 110 4.80 1.00 10.66
C ALA A 110 4.61 1.73 12.01
N HIS A 111 5.50 2.70 12.31
CA HIS A 111 5.36 3.56 13.49
C HIS A 111 4.12 4.45 13.37
N LEU A 112 3.90 5.07 12.22
CA LEU A 112 2.71 5.90 11.98
C LEU A 112 1.43 5.08 12.08
N LEU A 113 1.41 3.87 11.52
CA LEU A 113 0.28 2.95 11.68
C LEU A 113 -0.03 2.73 13.16
N ARG A 114 0.98 2.41 13.96
CA ARG A 114 0.82 2.16 15.41
C ARG A 114 0.23 3.39 16.10
N HIS A 115 0.87 4.55 15.98
CA HIS A 115 0.54 5.72 16.78
C HIS A 115 -0.67 6.51 16.27
N GLU A 116 -0.91 6.55 14.97
CA GLU A 116 -2.03 7.33 14.41
C GLU A 116 -3.34 6.54 14.36
N VAL A 117 -3.25 5.20 14.32
CA VAL A 117 -4.43 4.36 14.09
C VAL A 117 -4.61 3.32 15.20
N LEU A 118 -3.60 2.50 15.45
CA LEU A 118 -3.80 1.29 16.26
C LEU A 118 -3.95 1.60 17.75
N ASP A 119 -3.03 2.37 18.32
CA ASP A 119 -3.04 2.72 19.73
C ASP A 119 -4.31 3.51 20.10
N PRO A 120 -4.73 4.56 19.35
CA PRO A 120 -5.97 5.28 19.65
C PRO A 120 -7.23 4.43 19.58
N ALA A 121 -7.23 3.40 18.71
CA ALA A 121 -8.38 2.49 18.53
C ALA A 121 -8.32 1.22 19.39
N GLY A 122 -7.25 1.02 20.17
CA GLY A 122 -7.03 -0.20 20.96
C GLY A 122 -6.93 -1.45 20.09
N ILE A 123 -6.21 -1.35 18.96
CA ILE A 123 -6.01 -2.44 17.98
C ILE A 123 -4.61 -3.01 18.14
N ASP A 124 -4.51 -4.31 18.47
CA ASP A 124 -3.23 -4.99 18.65
C ASP A 124 -2.83 -5.87 17.45
N ASP A 125 -3.81 -6.49 16.80
CA ASP A 125 -3.61 -7.53 15.78
C ASP A 125 -3.71 -6.98 14.35
N LEU A 126 -2.91 -5.94 14.03
CA LEU A 126 -2.79 -5.40 12.67
C LEU A 126 -1.37 -4.85 12.44
N TRP A 127 -0.74 -5.25 11.34
CA TRP A 127 0.64 -4.88 10.98
C TRP A 127 0.76 -4.47 9.51
N CYS A 128 1.69 -3.56 9.23
CA CYS A 128 2.28 -3.35 7.91
C CYS A 128 3.78 -3.64 8.03
N GLY A 129 4.19 -4.83 7.57
CA GLY A 129 5.44 -5.45 7.94
C GLY A 129 5.31 -6.22 9.26
N LEU A 130 5.25 -7.55 9.16
CA LEU A 130 5.14 -8.43 10.32
C LEU A 130 6.48 -8.47 11.07
N PRO A 131 6.50 -8.23 12.39
CA PRO A 131 7.71 -8.39 13.20
C PRO A 131 8.29 -9.82 13.11
N ASP A 132 9.60 -9.95 13.28
CA ASP A 132 10.26 -11.25 13.33
C ASP A 132 9.98 -11.96 14.68
N ASP A 133 8.75 -12.44 14.82
CA ASP A 133 8.26 -13.23 15.95
C ASP A 133 7.64 -14.54 15.43
N PRO A 134 8.25 -15.70 15.72
CA PRO A 134 7.71 -16.98 15.27
C PRO A 134 6.26 -17.24 15.70
N LYS A 135 5.81 -16.70 16.85
CA LYS A 135 4.45 -16.86 17.32
C LYS A 135 3.46 -16.07 16.45
N LEU A 136 3.84 -14.89 15.98
CA LEU A 136 3.04 -14.12 15.04
C LEU A 136 3.02 -14.79 13.67
N HIS A 137 4.17 -15.25 13.17
CA HIS A 137 4.24 -15.93 11.89
C HIS A 137 3.38 -17.21 11.85
N ALA A 138 3.33 -17.97 12.93
CA ALA A 138 2.50 -19.17 13.06
C ALA A 138 0.98 -18.87 12.99
N ARG A 139 0.56 -17.65 13.28
CA ARG A 139 -0.85 -17.20 13.22
C ARG A 139 -1.27 -16.70 11.83
N VAL A 140 -0.33 -16.47 10.93
CA VAL A 140 -0.65 -15.92 9.61
C VAL A 140 -1.21 -17.01 8.70
N ALA A 141 -2.42 -16.80 8.22
CA ALA A 141 -3.05 -17.72 7.27
C ALA A 141 -2.26 -17.79 5.96
N THR A 142 -2.20 -18.97 5.38
CA THR A 142 -1.63 -19.18 4.05
C THR A 142 -2.66 -18.79 2.98
N LEU A 143 -2.26 -17.93 2.04
CA LEU A 143 -3.05 -17.63 0.86
C LEU A 143 -2.95 -18.78 -0.13
N HIS A 144 -4.08 -19.21 -0.65
CA HIS A 144 -4.16 -20.21 -1.71
C HIS A 144 -4.73 -19.57 -2.97
N ALA A 145 -4.21 -19.97 -4.13
CA ALA A 145 -4.86 -19.66 -5.39
C ALA A 145 -6.25 -20.32 -5.40
N PRO A 146 -7.25 -19.70 -6.07
CA PRO A 146 -8.56 -20.32 -6.23
C PRO A 146 -8.40 -21.71 -6.84
N ARG A 147 -9.13 -22.70 -6.28
CA ARG A 147 -9.26 -24.02 -6.88
C ARG A 147 -10.23 -23.95 -8.05
N ASP A 148 -10.43 -25.06 -8.74
CA ASP A 148 -11.46 -25.15 -9.80
C ASP A 148 -12.79 -24.67 -9.25
N ALA A 149 -13.54 -23.95 -10.10
CA ALA A 149 -14.82 -23.42 -9.71
C ALA A 149 -15.73 -24.54 -9.21
N ASP A 150 -16.28 -24.37 -8.03
CA ASP A 150 -17.40 -25.22 -7.58
C ASP A 150 -18.67 -24.64 -8.23
N PRO A 151 -19.34 -25.43 -9.12
CA PRO A 151 -20.54 -24.95 -9.80
C PRO A 151 -21.66 -24.51 -8.82
N SER A 152 -21.62 -25.03 -7.58
CA SER A 152 -22.61 -24.67 -6.55
C SER A 152 -22.46 -23.23 -6.03
N THR A 153 -21.30 -22.59 -6.22
CA THR A 153 -21.03 -21.24 -5.73
C THR A 153 -21.51 -20.14 -6.67
N GLY A 154 -21.90 -20.46 -7.90
CA GLY A 154 -22.24 -19.47 -8.94
C GLY A 154 -21.04 -18.62 -9.41
N ILE A 155 -19.82 -18.95 -9.00
CA ILE A 155 -18.60 -18.27 -9.43
C ILE A 155 -18.16 -18.83 -10.78
N ALA A 156 -17.96 -17.98 -11.76
CA ALA A 156 -17.49 -18.39 -13.08
C ALA A 156 -16.11 -19.09 -13.00
N PRO A 157 -15.87 -20.09 -13.86
CA PRO A 157 -14.55 -20.73 -13.95
C PRO A 157 -13.47 -19.71 -14.28
N ILE A 158 -12.33 -19.80 -13.60
CA ILE A 158 -11.15 -18.98 -13.92
C ILE A 158 -10.35 -19.65 -15.04
N THR A 159 -9.77 -18.85 -15.91
CA THR A 159 -8.89 -19.31 -16.98
C THR A 159 -7.56 -19.87 -16.44
N ALA A 160 -6.84 -20.62 -17.27
CA ALA A 160 -5.51 -21.13 -16.91
C ALA A 160 -4.53 -19.98 -16.59
N ASP A 161 -4.60 -18.87 -17.34
CA ASP A 161 -3.75 -17.69 -17.14
C ASP A 161 -4.07 -16.97 -15.82
N GLU A 162 -5.35 -16.77 -15.52
CA GLU A 162 -5.79 -16.20 -14.24
C GLU A 162 -5.37 -17.08 -13.06
N ARG A 163 -5.43 -18.41 -13.21
CA ARG A 163 -4.96 -19.36 -12.21
C ARG A 163 -3.46 -19.26 -11.97
N ALA A 164 -2.66 -19.17 -13.05
CA ALA A 164 -1.21 -19.01 -12.97
C ALA A 164 -0.85 -17.69 -12.29
N GLN A 165 -1.51 -16.59 -12.66
CA GLN A 165 -1.34 -15.28 -12.05
C GLN A 165 -1.71 -15.30 -10.57
N ASN A 166 -2.86 -15.83 -10.18
CA ASN A 166 -3.30 -15.93 -8.79
C ASN A 166 -2.35 -16.81 -7.96
N SER A 167 -1.80 -17.88 -8.54
CA SER A 167 -0.80 -18.72 -7.88
C SER A 167 0.51 -17.97 -7.65
N GLY A 168 0.93 -17.10 -8.59
CA GLY A 168 2.07 -16.21 -8.44
C GLY A 168 1.88 -15.19 -7.32
N VAL A 169 0.72 -14.55 -7.28
CA VAL A 169 0.34 -13.60 -6.23
C VAL A 169 0.30 -14.29 -4.86
N ALA A 170 -0.32 -15.47 -4.75
CA ALA A 170 -0.36 -16.22 -3.50
C ALA A 170 1.03 -16.59 -3.00
N ARG A 171 1.92 -17.07 -3.88
CA ARG A 171 3.33 -17.34 -3.52
C ARG A 171 4.05 -16.09 -3.02
N LEU A 172 3.88 -14.96 -3.71
CA LEU A 172 4.50 -13.69 -3.34
C LEU A 172 4.08 -13.26 -1.93
N PHE A 173 2.78 -13.18 -1.67
CA PHE A 173 2.25 -12.75 -0.36
C PHE A 173 2.46 -13.76 0.77
N ASN A 174 2.77 -15.02 0.46
CA ASN A 174 3.16 -16.02 1.46
C ASN A 174 4.65 -16.00 1.78
N SER A 175 5.49 -15.31 1.00
CA SER A 175 6.93 -15.26 1.27
C SER A 175 7.23 -14.49 2.56
N ALA A 176 8.31 -14.87 3.24
CA ALA A 176 8.74 -14.22 4.48
C ALA A 176 9.08 -12.74 4.23
N GLU A 177 9.73 -12.45 3.11
CA GLU A 177 10.17 -11.12 2.72
C GLU A 177 8.99 -10.18 2.52
N VAL A 178 7.93 -10.62 1.84
CA VAL A 178 6.73 -9.80 1.63
C VAL A 178 5.95 -9.62 2.92
N ARG A 179 5.88 -10.64 3.77
CA ARG A 179 5.24 -10.54 5.09
C ARG A 179 5.96 -9.57 6.02
N ALA A 180 7.31 -9.56 5.99
CA ALA A 180 8.13 -8.62 6.75
C ALA A 180 8.16 -7.21 6.13
N GLY A 181 7.88 -7.11 4.82
CA GLY A 181 7.90 -5.86 4.07
C GLY A 181 6.71 -4.94 4.36
N CYS A 182 6.94 -3.65 4.25
CA CYS A 182 5.87 -2.66 4.40
C CYS A 182 5.29 -2.28 3.04
N MET A 183 4.08 -2.76 2.76
CA MET A 183 3.30 -2.47 1.55
C MET A 183 1.97 -1.80 1.93
N PRO A 184 1.92 -0.47 2.11
CA PRO A 184 0.75 0.21 2.65
C PRO A 184 -0.54 0.00 1.82
N ALA A 185 -0.41 -0.26 0.51
CA ALA A 185 -1.57 -0.47 -0.36
C ALA A 185 -2.22 -1.86 -0.26
N ALA A 186 -1.45 -2.91 0.13
CA ALA A 186 -1.90 -4.30 -0.02
C ALA A 186 -1.35 -5.28 1.03
N GLY A 187 -0.28 -4.93 1.73
CA GLY A 187 0.48 -5.86 2.58
C GLY A 187 0.11 -5.84 4.06
N MET A 188 -1.01 -5.25 4.45
CA MET A 188 -1.41 -5.29 5.85
C MET A 188 -1.91 -6.68 6.25
N ILE A 189 -1.38 -7.17 7.36
CA ILE A 189 -1.72 -8.47 7.97
C ILE A 189 -2.45 -8.19 9.28
N GLY A 190 -3.63 -8.76 9.45
CA GLY A 190 -4.42 -8.54 10.66
C GLY A 190 -5.62 -9.44 10.75
N THR A 191 -6.26 -9.45 11.92
CA THR A 191 -7.51 -10.17 12.14
C THR A 191 -8.71 -9.41 11.57
N ALA A 192 -9.78 -10.12 11.23
CA ALA A 192 -11.04 -9.48 10.83
C ALA A 192 -11.56 -8.50 11.91
N ARG A 193 -11.37 -8.84 13.19
CA ARG A 193 -11.73 -7.98 14.32
C ARG A 193 -10.94 -6.68 14.35
N ALA A 194 -9.62 -6.75 14.09
CA ALA A 194 -8.77 -5.57 14.02
C ALA A 194 -9.21 -4.61 12.90
N PHE A 195 -9.48 -5.15 11.71
CA PHE A 195 -10.02 -4.35 10.62
C PHE A 195 -11.41 -3.79 10.93
N ALA A 196 -12.31 -4.58 11.51
CA ALA A 196 -13.65 -4.10 11.87
C ALA A 196 -13.64 -2.99 12.94
N ARG A 197 -12.66 -2.98 13.83
CA ARG A 197 -12.47 -1.87 14.79
C ARG A 197 -11.97 -0.59 14.13
N HIS A 198 -11.21 -0.72 13.06
CA HIS A 198 -10.71 0.42 12.32
C HIS A 198 -11.81 1.13 11.52
N TYR A 199 -12.74 0.38 10.91
CA TYR A 199 -13.84 0.92 10.12
C TYR A 199 -15.09 1.21 10.94
#